data_893753ed381e35cde314c5b65c5901a2
#
_entry.id   893753ed381e35cde314c5b65c5901a2
#
_cell.length_a   1.000
_cell.length_b   1.000
_cell.length_c   1.000
_cell.angle_alpha   90.00
_cell.angle_beta   90.00
_cell.angle_gamma   90.00
#
_symmetry.space_group_name_H-M   'P 1'
#
loop_
_entity.id
_entity.type
_entity.pdbx_description
1 polymer ?
#
loop_
_entity_poly.entity_id
_entity_poly.type
_entity_poly.pdbx_seq_one_letter_code
_entity_poly.pdbx_strand_id
1 'polypeptide(L)'
;MKPVGYLVDYPEGLAGEHGQFYDYIIASNGIFIEAESPLMTARIPVAECDIRGLAPVEQKISLLYGSIPQRFFDLALDLFLTDIHSEHYVAVIGDAGYRFHIPVQDKSGGRVVYEAEASVILDLHSHGVGSARFSGTDNKDETGFKFYGVVGRLDATPTVKLRIGVYGYFQELPWNAVFDGSLTGAIEHEEEEVISESELQSLAAKNGSKLRNFGRRLWRHR
;
A
#
# COMPACT_ATOMS: atom_id res chain seq x y z
N MET A 1 -7.33 23.71 18.84
CA MET A 1 -7.03 22.30 18.61
C MET A 1 -5.80 22.24 17.70
N LYS A 2 -4.82 21.39 17.98
CA LYS A 2 -3.61 21.25 17.15
C LYS A 2 -3.97 20.46 15.89
N PRO A 3 -3.37 20.75 14.72
CA PRO A 3 -3.58 19.95 13.52
C PRO A 3 -3.10 18.50 13.69
N VAL A 4 -1.98 18.29 14.37
CA VAL A 4 -1.32 17.00 14.59
C VAL A 4 -1.16 16.76 16.08
N GLY A 5 -1.51 15.55 16.53
CA GLY A 5 -1.30 15.09 17.90
C GLY A 5 0.02 14.33 18.06
N TYR A 6 0.48 14.26 19.29
CA TYR A 6 1.68 13.50 19.65
C TYR A 6 1.39 12.73 20.92
N LEU A 7 1.35 11.42 20.80
CA LEU A 7 1.00 10.50 21.86
C LEU A 7 2.17 9.58 22.16
N VAL A 8 2.26 9.15 23.42
CA VAL A 8 3.24 8.14 23.88
C VAL A 8 2.47 7.01 24.53
N ASP A 9 2.74 5.78 24.11
CA ASP A 9 2.08 4.59 24.65
C ASP A 9 2.89 3.99 25.80
N TYR A 10 2.49 4.33 27.02
CA TYR A 10 3.06 3.77 28.25
C TYR A 10 2.35 2.48 28.64
N PRO A 11 2.97 1.60 29.48
CA PRO A 11 2.29 0.41 29.99
C PRO A 11 0.97 0.71 30.74
N GLU A 12 0.84 1.92 31.29
CA GLU A 12 -0.34 2.39 32.00
C GLU A 12 -1.41 2.99 31.06
N GLY A 13 -1.06 3.18 29.79
CA GLY A 13 -1.94 3.69 28.74
C GLY A 13 -1.37 4.84 27.94
N LEU A 14 -2.13 5.26 26.94
CA LEU A 14 -1.78 6.29 25.99
C LEU A 14 -1.84 7.68 26.65
N ALA A 15 -0.76 8.46 26.53
CA ALA A 15 -0.65 9.81 27.06
C ALA A 15 -0.27 10.80 25.95
N GLY A 16 -0.81 12.03 26.05
CA GLY A 16 -0.56 13.12 25.11
C GLY A 16 -1.84 13.84 24.71
N GLU A 17 -1.74 14.67 23.68
CA GLU A 17 -2.89 15.44 23.17
C GLU A 17 -3.17 15.04 21.72
N HIS A 18 -4.41 14.68 21.43
CA HIS A 18 -4.87 14.37 20.09
C HIS A 18 -4.85 15.58 19.16
N GLY A 19 -4.54 15.32 17.91
CA GLY A 19 -4.65 16.27 16.81
C GLY A 19 -6.05 16.31 16.21
N GLN A 20 -6.22 17.22 15.26
CA GLN A 20 -7.47 17.33 14.48
C GLN A 20 -7.51 16.37 13.29
N PHE A 21 -6.36 16.13 12.67
CA PHE A 21 -6.29 15.33 11.45
C PHE A 21 -5.71 13.94 11.71
N TYR A 22 -4.62 13.86 12.49
CA TYR A 22 -3.96 12.61 12.80
C TYR A 22 -3.05 12.74 14.01
N ASP A 23 -2.64 11.59 14.54
CA ASP A 23 -1.74 11.49 15.68
C ASP A 23 -0.49 10.71 15.30
N TYR A 24 0.67 11.15 15.78
CA TYR A 24 1.83 10.28 15.92
C TYR A 24 1.76 9.57 17.26
N ILE A 25 2.01 8.25 17.24
CA ILE A 25 2.08 7.42 18.43
C ILE A 25 3.51 6.87 18.55
N ILE A 26 4.17 7.21 19.65
CA ILE A 26 5.49 6.69 20.00
C ILE A 26 5.27 5.46 20.89
N ALA A 27 5.73 4.30 20.43
CA ALA A 27 5.53 3.01 21.08
C ALA A 27 6.87 2.27 21.24
N SER A 28 6.88 1.17 22.00
CA SER A 28 8.12 0.37 22.21
C SER A 28 8.67 -0.21 20.92
N ASN A 29 7.83 -0.50 19.94
CA ASN A 29 8.17 -1.15 18.67
C ASN A 29 8.18 -0.19 17.47
N GLY A 30 8.06 1.12 17.69
CA GLY A 30 8.12 2.05 16.57
C GLY A 30 7.39 3.37 16.78
N ILE A 31 7.37 4.15 15.72
CA ILE A 31 6.54 5.34 15.58
C ILE A 31 5.45 5.02 14.58
N PHE A 32 4.21 5.30 14.95
CA PHE A 32 3.02 5.06 14.14
C PHE A 32 2.33 6.39 13.82
N ILE A 33 1.58 6.42 12.72
CA ILE A 33 0.60 7.47 12.44
C ILE A 33 -0.79 6.85 12.52
N GLU A 34 -1.70 7.51 13.23
CA GLU A 34 -3.10 7.13 13.34
C GLU A 34 -3.99 8.25 12.86
N ALA A 35 -4.98 7.92 12.04
CA ALA A 35 -6.02 8.83 11.60
C ALA A 35 -7.39 8.17 11.67
N GLU A 36 -8.40 8.99 11.88
CA GLU A 36 -9.80 8.58 11.91
C GLU A 36 -10.64 9.51 11.03
N SER A 37 -11.56 8.90 10.30
CA SER A 37 -12.62 9.56 9.55
C SER A 37 -13.95 8.87 9.83
N PRO A 38 -15.10 9.43 9.42
CA PRO A 38 -16.38 8.74 9.54
C PRO A 38 -16.44 7.38 8.84
N LEU A 39 -15.56 7.11 7.88
CA LEU A 39 -15.58 5.89 7.07
C LEU A 39 -14.52 4.87 7.46
N MET A 40 -13.42 5.30 8.07
CA MET A 40 -12.34 4.38 8.44
C MET A 40 -11.43 4.95 9.52
N THR A 41 -10.77 4.02 10.22
CA THR A 41 -9.66 4.28 11.11
C THR A 41 -8.45 3.51 10.64
N ALA A 42 -7.27 4.13 10.63
CA ALA A 42 -6.04 3.41 10.34
C ALA A 42 -4.89 3.88 11.23
N ARG A 43 -4.09 2.92 11.65
CA ARG A 43 -2.80 3.08 12.32
C ARG A 43 -1.76 2.28 11.55
N ILE A 44 -0.78 2.97 11.00
CA ILE A 44 0.29 2.35 10.21
C ILE A 44 1.67 2.75 10.76
N PRO A 45 2.70 1.89 10.61
CA PRO A 45 4.05 2.22 11.03
C PRO A 45 4.64 3.32 10.13
N VAL A 46 5.38 4.23 10.75
CA VAL A 46 6.15 5.30 10.10
C VAL A 46 7.64 4.97 10.17
N ALA A 47 8.08 4.45 11.32
CA ALA A 47 9.47 4.06 11.54
C ALA A 47 9.54 2.94 12.57
N GLU A 48 10.38 1.96 12.29
CA GLU A 48 10.71 0.90 13.25
C GLU A 48 11.81 1.40 14.21
N CYS A 49 11.61 1.23 15.49
CA CYS A 49 12.61 1.50 16.52
C CYS A 49 12.27 0.69 17.80
N ASP A 50 13.27 0.52 18.67
CA ASP A 50 13.10 -0.11 19.97
C ASP A 50 13.24 0.96 21.07
N ILE A 51 12.13 1.27 21.75
CA ILE A 51 12.07 2.28 22.80
C ILE A 51 11.69 1.62 24.12
N ARG A 52 12.64 1.57 25.03
CA ARG A 52 12.44 0.93 26.35
C ARG A 52 11.46 1.72 27.22
N GLY A 53 10.64 0.97 27.96
CA GLY A 53 9.71 1.52 28.91
C GLY A 53 8.37 1.95 28.31
N LEU A 54 8.15 1.72 27.03
CA LEU A 54 6.87 1.93 26.36
C LEU A 54 6.15 0.61 26.08
N ALA A 55 4.86 0.66 25.85
CA ALA A 55 4.06 -0.47 25.39
C ALA A 55 4.15 -0.62 23.86
N PRO A 56 4.00 -1.84 23.31
CA PRO A 56 3.95 -2.05 21.86
C PRO A 56 2.59 -1.68 21.30
N VAL A 57 2.58 -1.18 20.08
CA VAL A 57 1.37 -0.83 19.32
C VAL A 57 1.24 -1.70 18.09
N GLU A 58 0.03 -2.16 17.82
CA GLU A 58 -0.27 -2.95 16.61
C GLU A 58 -0.80 -2.06 15.49
N GLN A 59 -0.44 -2.43 14.25
CA GLN A 59 -1.07 -1.88 13.06
C GLN A 59 -2.57 -2.20 13.07
N LYS A 60 -3.39 -1.24 12.64
CA LYS A 60 -4.84 -1.41 12.61
C LYS A 60 -5.42 -0.71 11.38
N ILE A 61 -6.31 -1.39 10.68
CA ILE A 61 -7.15 -0.80 9.63
C ILE A 61 -8.58 -1.28 9.88
N SER A 62 -9.52 -0.37 9.93
CA SER A 62 -10.93 -0.66 10.17
C SER A 62 -11.80 0.20 9.26
N LEU A 63 -12.72 -0.42 8.56
CA LEU A 63 -13.67 0.21 7.67
C LEU A 63 -15.07 0.15 8.27
N LEU A 64 -15.83 1.25 8.19
CA LEU A 64 -17.19 1.34 8.72
C LEU A 64 -18.12 0.27 8.13
N TYR A 65 -18.01 0.00 6.82
CA TYR A 65 -18.87 -0.94 6.10
C TYR A 65 -18.19 -2.30 5.83
N GLY A 66 -17.08 -2.61 6.53
CA GLY A 66 -16.27 -3.80 6.24
C GLY A 66 -15.47 -3.67 4.95
N SER A 67 -14.94 -4.80 4.46
CA SER A 67 -14.13 -4.83 3.24
C SER A 67 -14.92 -4.34 2.02
N ILE A 68 -14.22 -3.72 1.08
CA ILE A 68 -14.81 -3.21 -0.16
C ILE A 68 -15.23 -4.41 -1.04
N PRO A 69 -16.47 -4.43 -1.58
CA PRO A 69 -16.88 -5.51 -2.47
C PRO A 69 -15.99 -5.64 -3.70
N GLN A 70 -15.45 -6.85 -3.92
CA GLN A 70 -14.57 -7.16 -5.07
C GLN A 70 -15.15 -6.72 -6.41
N ARG A 71 -16.47 -6.82 -6.59
CA ARG A 71 -17.14 -6.40 -7.83
C ARG A 71 -16.78 -4.97 -8.28
N PHE A 72 -16.34 -4.10 -7.37
CA PHE A 72 -15.91 -2.74 -7.76
C PHE A 72 -14.55 -2.76 -8.43
N PHE A 73 -13.67 -3.66 -8.04
CA PHE A 73 -12.44 -3.89 -8.76
C PHE A 73 -12.70 -4.53 -10.13
N ASP A 74 -13.61 -5.50 -10.20
CA ASP A 74 -13.96 -6.15 -11.47
C ASP A 74 -14.50 -5.10 -12.47
N LEU A 75 -15.39 -4.19 -12.02
CA LEU A 75 -15.88 -3.07 -12.83
C LEU A 75 -14.76 -2.10 -13.26
N ALA A 76 -13.81 -1.82 -12.36
CA ALA A 76 -12.66 -0.98 -12.68
C ALA A 76 -11.77 -1.65 -13.74
N LEU A 77 -11.46 -2.93 -13.58
CA LEU A 77 -10.64 -3.69 -14.51
C LEU A 77 -11.30 -3.78 -15.89
N ASP A 78 -12.61 -4.06 -15.95
CA ASP A 78 -13.37 -4.05 -17.20
C ASP A 78 -13.26 -2.70 -17.91
N LEU A 79 -13.41 -1.59 -17.17
CA LEU A 79 -13.24 -0.26 -17.72
C LEU A 79 -11.83 -0.01 -18.25
N PHE A 80 -10.80 -0.39 -17.48
CA PHE A 80 -9.39 -0.19 -17.85
C PHE A 80 -9.02 -0.97 -19.10
N LEU A 81 -9.59 -2.15 -19.29
CA LEU A 81 -9.38 -2.98 -20.47
C LEU A 81 -10.06 -2.43 -21.74
N THR A 82 -10.96 -1.45 -21.63
CA THR A 82 -11.55 -0.80 -22.84
C THR A 82 -10.56 0.03 -23.63
N ASP A 83 -9.54 0.60 -22.96
CA ASP A 83 -8.46 1.36 -23.59
C ASP A 83 -7.17 1.21 -22.75
N ILE A 84 -6.36 0.22 -23.12
CA ILE A 84 -5.12 -0.12 -22.43
C ILE A 84 -3.97 0.86 -22.66
N HIS A 85 -4.15 1.86 -23.53
CA HIS A 85 -3.12 2.85 -23.85
C HIS A 85 -3.32 4.18 -23.13
N SER A 86 -4.47 4.37 -22.50
CA SER A 86 -4.79 5.56 -21.71
C SER A 86 -4.83 5.21 -20.23
N GLU A 87 -4.43 6.16 -19.39
CA GLU A 87 -4.66 6.08 -17.95
C GLU A 87 -6.13 6.33 -17.64
N HIS A 88 -6.70 5.49 -16.80
CA HIS A 88 -8.06 5.59 -16.31
C HIS A 88 -8.04 5.75 -14.81
N TYR A 89 -9.03 6.45 -14.30
CA TYR A 89 -9.23 6.62 -12.86
C TYR A 89 -10.67 6.30 -12.49
N VAL A 90 -10.86 5.60 -11.39
CA VAL A 90 -12.16 5.35 -10.75
C VAL A 90 -12.03 5.48 -9.24
N ALA A 91 -13.14 5.71 -8.56
CA ALA A 91 -13.19 5.79 -7.12
C ALA A 91 -14.27 4.88 -6.53
N VAL A 92 -14.05 4.43 -5.29
CA VAL A 92 -15.10 3.87 -4.44
C VAL A 92 -15.41 4.89 -3.36
N ILE A 93 -16.69 5.26 -3.27
CA ILE A 93 -17.20 6.26 -2.34
C ILE A 93 -17.97 5.55 -1.24
N GLY A 94 -17.75 5.99 0.01
CA GLY A 94 -18.52 5.56 1.16
C GLY A 94 -19.69 6.50 1.42
N ASP A 95 -20.92 6.03 1.13
CA ASP A 95 -22.15 6.76 1.40
C ASP A 95 -23.27 5.73 1.64
N ALA A 96 -23.77 5.62 2.85
CA ALA A 96 -24.75 4.58 3.23
C ALA A 96 -24.38 3.16 2.75
N GLY A 97 -23.10 2.85 2.61
CA GLY A 97 -22.50 1.69 1.97
C GLY A 97 -21.44 2.11 0.97
N TYR A 98 -21.02 1.20 0.09
CA TYR A 98 -20.04 1.51 -0.96
C TYR A 98 -20.72 1.74 -2.31
N ARG A 99 -20.23 2.76 -3.05
CA ARG A 99 -20.68 3.10 -4.40
C ARG A 99 -19.49 3.25 -5.35
N PHE A 100 -19.57 2.62 -6.51
CA PHE A 100 -18.61 2.80 -7.59
C PHE A 100 -18.84 4.16 -8.27
N HIS A 101 -17.75 4.89 -8.54
CA HIS A 101 -17.81 6.21 -9.15
C HIS A 101 -16.76 6.36 -10.25
N ILE A 102 -17.19 6.84 -11.39
CA ILE A 102 -16.32 7.23 -12.50
C ILE A 102 -16.42 8.75 -12.60
N PRO A 103 -15.41 9.51 -12.14
CA PRO A 103 -15.43 10.96 -12.25
C PRO A 103 -15.32 11.39 -13.71
N VAL A 104 -15.79 12.61 -14.00
CA VAL A 104 -15.53 13.24 -15.30
C VAL A 104 -14.03 13.46 -15.44
N GLN A 105 -13.42 12.84 -16.45
CA GLN A 105 -11.97 12.84 -16.67
C GLN A 105 -11.65 13.61 -17.93
N ASP A 106 -10.70 14.55 -17.86
CA ASP A 106 -10.08 15.13 -19.04
C ASP A 106 -8.82 14.29 -19.36
N LYS A 107 -8.91 13.52 -20.45
CA LYS A 107 -7.85 12.59 -20.89
C LYS A 107 -6.85 13.33 -21.76
N SER A 108 -6.05 14.19 -21.20
CA SER A 108 -4.96 14.84 -21.91
C SER A 108 -3.59 14.37 -21.40
N GLY A 109 -2.97 13.46 -22.15
CA GLY A 109 -1.52 13.23 -22.08
C GLY A 109 -0.93 12.81 -20.73
N GLY A 110 -1.47 11.77 -20.08
CA GLY A 110 -0.83 11.15 -18.90
C GLY A 110 -1.08 11.88 -17.58
N ARG A 111 -2.13 12.72 -17.51
CA ARG A 111 -2.63 13.33 -16.29
C ARG A 111 -4.15 13.34 -16.28
N VAL A 112 -4.73 12.75 -15.25
CA VAL A 112 -6.18 12.82 -15.02
C VAL A 112 -6.45 13.91 -13.98
N VAL A 113 -7.21 14.95 -14.36
CA VAL A 113 -7.73 15.95 -13.42
C VAL A 113 -9.18 15.61 -13.13
N TYR A 114 -9.53 15.45 -11.87
CA TYR A 114 -10.89 15.14 -11.42
C TYR A 114 -11.30 16.00 -10.21
N GLU A 115 -12.59 16.21 -10.04
CA GLU A 115 -13.12 16.84 -8.84
C GLU A 115 -13.11 15.82 -7.69
N ALA A 116 -12.45 16.18 -6.59
CA ALA A 116 -12.37 15.35 -5.39
C ALA A 116 -13.74 15.33 -4.68
N GLU A 117 -14.38 14.16 -4.62
CA GLU A 117 -15.54 13.93 -3.74
C GLU A 117 -15.11 13.70 -2.29
N ALA A 118 -15.87 14.24 -1.34
CA ALA A 118 -15.51 14.27 0.09
C ALA A 118 -15.51 12.91 0.80
N SER A 119 -16.00 11.86 0.15
CA SER A 119 -16.22 10.53 0.78
C SER A 119 -15.50 9.39 0.05
N VAL A 120 -14.45 9.70 -0.71
CA VAL A 120 -13.67 8.67 -1.40
C VAL A 120 -12.90 7.83 -0.39
N ILE A 121 -13.11 6.51 -0.45
CA ILE A 121 -12.44 5.52 0.40
C ILE A 121 -11.32 4.78 -0.32
N LEU A 122 -11.43 4.65 -1.64
CA LEU A 122 -10.45 4.01 -2.51
C LEU A 122 -10.36 4.74 -3.84
N ASP A 123 -9.16 5.09 -4.22
CA ASP A 123 -8.77 5.55 -5.56
C ASP A 123 -8.12 4.39 -6.31
N LEU A 124 -8.62 4.09 -7.51
CA LEU A 124 -8.01 3.12 -8.42
C LEU A 124 -7.65 3.81 -9.74
N HIS A 125 -6.41 3.65 -10.18
CA HIS A 125 -5.99 4.12 -11.49
C HIS A 125 -5.23 3.06 -12.27
N SER A 126 -5.16 3.20 -13.58
CA SER A 126 -4.40 2.30 -14.44
C SER A 126 -3.16 2.96 -15.01
N HIS A 127 -2.07 2.20 -15.11
CA HIS A 127 -0.87 2.57 -15.86
C HIS A 127 -0.85 1.93 -17.26
N GLY A 128 -2.00 1.48 -17.76
CA GLY A 128 -2.11 0.84 -19.06
C GLY A 128 -1.18 -0.37 -19.20
N VAL A 129 -0.31 -0.33 -20.19
CA VAL A 129 0.71 -1.40 -20.43
C VAL A 129 1.91 -1.29 -19.48
N GLY A 130 2.04 -0.21 -18.71
CA GLY A 130 3.07 -0.01 -17.70
C GLY A 130 2.91 -0.92 -16.50
N SER A 131 3.91 -0.95 -15.62
CA SER A 131 3.86 -1.75 -14.39
C SER A 131 2.93 -1.14 -13.34
N ALA A 132 2.31 -2.00 -12.50
CA ALA A 132 1.54 -1.58 -11.33
C ALA A 132 2.46 -1.12 -10.18
N ARG A 133 3.07 0.05 -10.34
CA ARG A 133 3.98 0.66 -9.33
C ARG A 133 3.56 2.09 -9.08
N PHE A 134 3.43 2.46 -7.83
CA PHE A 134 3.21 3.86 -7.47
C PHE A 134 4.42 4.70 -7.85
N SER A 135 4.19 5.70 -8.70
CA SER A 135 5.22 6.61 -9.18
C SER A 135 5.54 7.72 -8.18
N GLY A 136 6.60 8.48 -8.45
CA GLY A 136 6.89 9.69 -7.67
C GLY A 136 5.82 10.79 -7.83
N THR A 137 5.04 10.76 -8.91
CA THR A 137 3.88 11.65 -9.12
C THR A 137 2.73 11.22 -8.22
N ASP A 138 2.40 9.92 -8.22
CA ASP A 138 1.36 9.37 -7.33
C ASP A 138 1.65 9.69 -5.87
N ASN A 139 2.91 9.55 -5.43
CA ASN A 139 3.32 9.88 -4.07
C ASN A 139 3.13 11.37 -3.70
N LYS A 140 3.15 12.27 -4.68
CA LYS A 140 2.93 13.71 -4.44
C LYS A 140 1.45 14.09 -4.47
N ASP A 141 0.68 13.41 -5.30
CA ASP A 141 -0.75 13.72 -5.51
C ASP A 141 -1.63 12.97 -4.49
N GLU A 142 -1.22 11.78 -4.05
CA GLU A 142 -1.96 10.93 -3.12
C GLU A 142 -1.69 11.27 -1.64
N THR A 143 -2.03 12.46 -1.22
CA THR A 143 -1.77 12.97 0.15
C THR A 143 -2.94 12.80 1.12
N GLY A 144 -4.02 12.15 0.69
CA GLY A 144 -5.25 11.97 1.48
C GLY A 144 -5.19 10.83 2.49
N PHE A 145 -6.29 10.67 3.23
CA PHE A 145 -6.52 9.52 4.11
C PHE A 145 -7.52 8.57 3.44
N LYS A 146 -7.03 7.60 2.67
CA LYS A 146 -7.80 6.61 1.91
C LYS A 146 -6.92 5.48 1.38
N PHE A 147 -7.54 4.47 0.80
CA PHE A 147 -6.83 3.48 0.01
C PHE A 147 -6.50 3.99 -1.38
N TYR A 148 -5.41 3.48 -1.94
CA TYR A 148 -4.98 3.71 -3.30
C TYR A 148 -4.64 2.39 -3.96
N GLY A 149 -4.98 2.25 -5.22
CA GLY A 149 -4.66 1.08 -6.02
C GLY A 149 -4.19 1.48 -7.40
N VAL A 150 -3.17 0.80 -7.88
CA VAL A 150 -2.66 0.95 -9.24
C VAL A 150 -2.75 -0.38 -9.96
N VAL A 151 -3.25 -0.36 -11.20
CA VAL A 151 -3.35 -1.52 -12.08
C VAL A 151 -2.47 -1.30 -13.30
N GLY A 152 -1.66 -2.29 -13.64
CA GLY A 152 -0.77 -2.23 -14.79
C GLY A 152 -0.75 -3.51 -15.59
N ARG A 153 0.10 -3.55 -16.65
CA ARG A 153 0.26 -4.70 -17.56
C ARG A 153 -1.04 -5.15 -18.21
N LEU A 154 -1.88 -4.21 -18.62
CA LEU A 154 -3.17 -4.49 -19.22
C LEU A 154 -3.08 -5.21 -20.58
N ASP A 155 -1.90 -5.23 -21.21
CA ASP A 155 -1.57 -5.97 -22.44
C ASP A 155 -1.22 -7.44 -22.21
N ALA A 156 -1.14 -7.88 -20.95
CA ALA A 156 -0.76 -9.23 -20.56
C ALA A 156 -1.67 -9.72 -19.43
N THR A 157 -1.12 -10.40 -18.41
CA THR A 157 -1.84 -10.64 -17.16
C THR A 157 -1.80 -9.35 -16.33
N PRO A 158 -2.93 -8.67 -16.11
CA PRO A 158 -2.98 -7.48 -15.30
C PRO A 158 -2.38 -7.70 -13.90
N THR A 159 -1.68 -6.71 -13.39
CA THR A 159 -1.16 -6.72 -12.03
C THR A 159 -1.79 -5.58 -11.24
N VAL A 160 -1.98 -5.76 -9.93
CA VAL A 160 -2.51 -4.74 -9.04
C VAL A 160 -1.63 -4.58 -7.81
N LYS A 161 -1.43 -3.35 -7.37
CA LYS A 161 -0.78 -3.00 -6.11
C LYS A 161 -1.70 -2.10 -5.30
N LEU A 162 -1.82 -2.38 -4.00
CA LEU A 162 -2.68 -1.65 -3.09
C LEU A 162 -1.86 -1.04 -1.97
N ARG A 163 -2.25 0.14 -1.53
CA ARG A 163 -1.72 0.78 -0.32
C ARG A 163 -2.77 1.58 0.42
N ILE A 164 -2.57 1.81 1.69
CA ILE A 164 -3.25 2.87 2.43
C ILE A 164 -2.35 4.09 2.50
N GLY A 165 -2.92 5.27 2.28
CA GLY A 165 -2.28 6.54 2.54
C GLY A 165 -2.87 7.21 3.79
N VAL A 166 -2.02 7.71 4.64
CA VAL A 166 -2.37 8.50 5.82
C VAL A 166 -1.57 9.79 5.78
N TYR A 167 -2.12 10.81 5.15
CA TYR A 167 -1.53 12.15 5.03
C TYR A 167 -0.07 12.14 4.55
N GLY A 168 0.22 11.36 3.47
CA GLY A 168 1.53 11.27 2.83
C GLY A 168 2.44 10.16 3.38
N TYR A 169 1.99 9.39 4.36
CA TYR A 169 2.60 8.13 4.76
C TYR A 169 1.86 6.99 4.09
N PHE A 170 2.58 5.98 3.63
CA PHE A 170 2.02 4.88 2.85
C PHE A 170 2.41 3.54 3.44
N GLN A 171 1.45 2.62 3.46
CA GLN A 171 1.67 1.22 3.80
C GLN A 171 1.07 0.36 2.71
N GLU A 172 1.89 -0.48 2.09
CA GLU A 172 1.41 -1.49 1.14
C GLU A 172 0.53 -2.52 1.84
N LEU A 173 -0.50 -2.96 1.15
CA LEU A 173 -1.50 -3.87 1.70
C LEU A 173 -1.73 -5.04 0.75
N PRO A 174 -1.91 -6.26 1.30
CA PRO A 174 -2.38 -7.37 0.52
C PRO A 174 -3.86 -7.18 0.11
N TRP A 175 -4.27 -7.86 -0.92
CA TRP A 175 -5.62 -7.79 -1.48
C TRP A 175 -6.72 -7.91 -0.42
N ASN A 176 -6.63 -8.93 0.42
CA ASN A 176 -7.63 -9.25 1.45
C ASN A 176 -7.72 -8.25 2.60
N ALA A 177 -6.80 -7.30 2.70
CA ALA A 177 -6.90 -6.19 3.65
C ALA A 177 -7.86 -5.09 3.17
N VAL A 178 -8.20 -5.07 1.88
CA VAL A 178 -9.04 -4.04 1.26
C VAL A 178 -10.35 -4.62 0.73
N PHE A 179 -10.31 -5.76 0.03
CA PHE A 179 -11.45 -6.34 -0.67
C PHE A 179 -11.98 -7.62 -0.01
N ASP A 180 -13.28 -7.90 -0.20
CA ASP A 180 -13.98 -9.02 0.43
C ASP A 180 -13.87 -10.34 -0.35
N GLY A 181 -13.45 -10.36 -1.56
CA GLY A 181 -13.37 -11.56 -2.41
C GLY A 181 -11.95 -11.98 -2.73
N SER A 182 -11.82 -13.05 -3.51
CA SER A 182 -10.54 -13.46 -4.07
C SER A 182 -10.23 -12.65 -5.33
N LEU A 183 -8.99 -12.18 -5.48
CA LEU A 183 -8.57 -11.45 -6.68
C LEU A 183 -8.79 -12.32 -7.93
N THR A 184 -9.52 -11.77 -8.90
CA THR A 184 -9.81 -12.41 -10.19
C THR A 184 -9.46 -11.45 -11.33
N GLY A 185 -9.04 -11.99 -12.47
CA GLY A 185 -8.68 -11.20 -13.65
C GLY A 185 -7.35 -10.46 -13.57
N ALA A 186 -6.70 -10.45 -12.41
CA ALA A 186 -5.38 -9.86 -12.17
C ALA A 186 -4.62 -10.68 -11.13
N ILE A 187 -3.35 -10.35 -10.92
CA ILE A 187 -2.51 -10.88 -9.83
C ILE A 187 -1.94 -9.73 -9.00
N GLU A 188 -1.66 -9.98 -7.72
CA GLU A 188 -0.95 -9.00 -6.91
C GLU A 188 0.46 -8.77 -7.48
N HIS A 189 0.87 -7.51 -7.54
CA HIS A 189 2.21 -7.16 -7.99
C HIS A 189 3.20 -7.46 -6.87
N GLU A 190 4.00 -8.52 -7.05
CA GLU A 190 5.14 -8.78 -6.19
C GLU A 190 6.32 -7.93 -6.68
N GLU A 191 6.97 -7.21 -5.78
CA GLU A 191 8.26 -6.59 -6.11
C GLU A 191 9.25 -7.71 -6.38
N GLU A 192 9.84 -7.73 -7.57
CA GLU A 192 11.05 -8.53 -7.77
C GLU A 192 12.08 -8.05 -6.75
N GLU A 193 12.44 -8.91 -5.79
CA GLU A 193 13.59 -8.64 -4.93
C GLU A 193 14.80 -8.37 -5.84
N VAL A 194 15.12 -7.10 -6.03
CA VAL A 194 16.37 -6.71 -6.68
C VAL A 194 17.49 -7.08 -5.72
N ILE A 195 17.93 -8.34 -5.82
CA ILE A 195 19.10 -8.79 -5.08
C ILE A 195 20.24 -7.87 -5.50
N SER A 196 20.71 -7.07 -4.57
CA SER A 196 21.81 -6.13 -4.81
C SER A 196 23.07 -6.90 -5.28
N GLU A 197 23.90 -6.26 -6.10
CA GLU A 197 25.17 -6.88 -6.54
C GLU A 197 26.01 -7.39 -5.36
N SER A 198 25.94 -6.73 -4.20
CA SER A 198 26.61 -7.14 -2.97
C SER A 198 26.02 -8.43 -2.38
N GLU A 199 24.71 -8.62 -2.45
CA GLU A 199 24.03 -9.84 -2.01
C GLU A 199 24.28 -11.00 -2.98
N LEU A 200 24.26 -10.74 -4.30
CA LEU A 200 24.67 -11.72 -5.31
C LEU A 200 26.12 -12.17 -5.11
N GLN A 201 27.03 -11.26 -4.82
CA GLN A 201 28.44 -11.58 -4.51
C GLN A 201 28.55 -12.39 -3.21
N SER A 202 27.76 -12.06 -2.18
CA SER A 202 27.70 -12.81 -0.93
C SER A 202 27.17 -14.22 -1.10
N LEU A 203 26.11 -14.40 -1.91
CA LEU A 203 25.53 -15.71 -2.24
C LEU A 203 26.51 -16.55 -3.10
N ALA A 204 27.19 -15.92 -4.05
CA ALA A 204 28.21 -16.57 -4.86
C ALA A 204 29.42 -17.00 -4.03
N ALA A 205 29.86 -16.18 -3.07
CA ALA A 205 30.93 -16.53 -2.14
C ALA A 205 30.56 -17.69 -1.21
N LYS A 206 29.32 -17.73 -0.70
CA LYS A 206 28.79 -18.83 0.12
C LYS A 206 28.69 -20.14 -0.67
N ASN A 207 28.24 -20.10 -1.90
CA ASN A 207 28.13 -21.29 -2.75
C ASN A 207 29.50 -21.73 -3.28
N GLY A 208 30.42 -20.82 -3.61
CA GLY A 208 31.80 -21.13 -3.99
C GLY A 208 32.60 -21.80 -2.87
N SER A 209 32.33 -21.47 -1.59
CA SER A 209 32.97 -22.16 -0.46
C SER A 209 32.46 -23.60 -0.27
N LYS A 210 31.18 -23.89 -0.60
CA LYS A 210 30.63 -25.25 -0.55
C LYS A 210 31.23 -26.13 -1.66
N LEU A 211 31.45 -25.61 -2.86
CA LEU A 211 32.08 -26.32 -3.97
C LEU A 211 33.57 -26.59 -3.71
N ARG A 212 34.32 -25.66 -3.11
CA ARG A 212 35.72 -25.91 -2.73
C ARG A 212 35.86 -26.96 -1.66
N ASN A 213 34.93 -27.07 -0.73
CA ASN A 213 34.95 -28.13 0.29
C ASN A 213 34.58 -29.51 -0.24
N PHE A 214 33.79 -29.59 -1.31
CA PHE A 214 33.47 -30.85 -1.98
C PHE A 214 34.66 -31.37 -2.79
N GLY A 215 35.41 -30.50 -3.49
CA GLY A 215 36.62 -30.85 -4.24
C GLY A 215 37.77 -31.34 -3.31
N ARG A 216 37.91 -30.81 -2.08
CA ARG A 216 38.95 -31.24 -1.13
C ARG A 216 38.68 -32.61 -0.50
N ARG A 217 37.45 -33.10 -0.50
CA ARG A 217 37.11 -34.46 0.00
C ARG A 217 37.42 -35.57 -1.01
N LEU A 218 37.43 -35.27 -2.27
CA LEU A 218 37.72 -36.27 -3.33
C LEU A 218 39.20 -36.53 -3.57
N TRP A 219 40.11 -35.71 -3.04
CA TRP A 219 41.57 -35.87 -3.19
C TRP A 219 42.30 -36.55 -1.98
N ARG A 220 41.55 -37.01 -0.97
CA ARG A 220 42.15 -37.70 0.22
C ARG A 220 42.02 -39.22 0.18
N HIS A 221 41.56 -39.82 -0.90
CA HIS A 221 41.49 -41.27 -1.06
C HIS A 221 42.06 -41.66 -2.46
N ARG A 222 43.36 -41.40 -2.62
CA ARG A 222 44.23 -42.12 -3.54
C ARG A 222 45.62 -42.22 -2.93
#